data_7822708944af73e30992e9c5bb849f0c
#
_entry.id   7822708944af73e30992e9c5bb849f0c
#
_cell.length_a   1.000
_cell.length_b   1.000
_cell.length_c   1.000
_cell.angle_alpha   90.00
_cell.angle_beta   90.00
_cell.angle_gamma   90.00
#
_symmetry.space_group_name_H-M   'P 1'
#
loop_
_entity.id
_entity.type
_entity.pdbx_description
1 polymer ?
#
loop_
_entity_poly.entity_id
_entity_poly.type
_entity_poly.pdbx_seq_one_letter_code
_entity_poly.pdbx_strand_id
1 'polypeptide(L)'
;MLRIETPVAEVEAVADDDGPEPEDAAEPDVAIPSDDEGIASKATFELFEDDAGEWRWRLAHDNGNVIGDSGEGYVSKSNAKRALGRVREHVAAADYLRVDPAAYELFRDTAGEWRWRLIHENGNILADSGEGYSSRSKARQGVESVRSNVSDASVTDLDEAEGDVADEGGETGSTNATFERYEDNAGEYRWRLRHRNGNIIADSGEGYTAKSSAKDAIDRVREYGPEADALDVGNAAFEIYEDAADEWRWRLRHRNGNIVADSGEGYTSRAAAVDGVTSVKRNAPGAGEETV
;
A
#
# COMPACT_ATOMS: atom_id res chain seq x y z
N MET A 1 26.88 12.02 -60.37
CA MET A 1 26.09 12.67 -59.35
C MET A 1 24.87 11.78 -59.12
N LEU A 2 25.02 10.78 -58.24
CA LEU A 2 23.98 9.81 -57.92
C LEU A 2 23.30 10.28 -56.62
N ARG A 3 22.01 10.51 -56.68
CA ARG A 3 21.15 10.87 -55.57
C ARG A 3 20.62 9.55 -54.99
N ILE A 4 21.02 9.24 -53.74
CA ILE A 4 20.45 8.10 -53.00
C ILE A 4 19.28 8.64 -52.20
N GLU A 5 18.06 8.22 -52.56
CA GLU A 5 16.84 8.44 -51.76
C GLU A 5 16.75 7.32 -50.73
N THR A 6 16.72 7.71 -49.46
CA THR A 6 16.41 6.81 -48.33
C THR A 6 14.90 6.76 -48.16
N PRO A 7 14.26 5.60 -48.08
CA PRO A 7 12.82 5.53 -47.77
C PRO A 7 12.59 5.85 -46.31
N VAL A 8 11.70 6.78 -46.07
CA VAL A 8 11.11 7.06 -44.75
C VAL A 8 10.20 5.89 -44.44
N ALA A 9 10.55 5.12 -43.40
CA ALA A 9 9.66 4.11 -42.85
C ALA A 9 8.53 4.84 -42.07
N GLU A 10 7.32 4.71 -42.56
CA GLU A 10 6.11 5.03 -41.81
C GLU A 10 6.06 4.12 -40.57
N VAL A 11 6.06 4.74 -39.40
CA VAL A 11 5.75 4.04 -38.14
C VAL A 11 4.23 3.95 -38.08
N GLU A 12 3.71 2.79 -38.44
CA GLU A 12 2.30 2.45 -38.16
C GLU A 12 2.07 2.52 -36.65
N ALA A 13 1.08 3.30 -36.26
CA ALA A 13 0.55 3.33 -34.92
C ALA A 13 0.01 1.93 -34.58
N VAL A 14 0.66 1.24 -33.64
CA VAL A 14 0.13 0.00 -33.08
C VAL A 14 -1.10 0.39 -32.28
N ALA A 15 -2.26 -0.03 -32.78
CA ALA A 15 -3.52 0.06 -32.06
C ALA A 15 -3.39 -0.70 -30.74
N ASP A 16 -3.86 -0.08 -29.66
CA ASP A 16 -4.04 -0.73 -28.35
C ASP A 16 -5.01 -1.91 -28.55
N ASP A 17 -4.45 -3.12 -28.62
CA ASP A 17 -5.20 -4.36 -28.60
C ASP A 17 -5.52 -4.72 -27.14
N ASP A 18 -6.67 -4.24 -26.66
CA ASP A 18 -7.30 -4.73 -25.44
C ASP A 18 -7.90 -6.13 -25.67
N GLY A 19 -7.08 -7.04 -26.21
CA GLY A 19 -7.43 -8.45 -26.25
C GLY A 19 -7.54 -9.02 -24.82
N PRO A 20 -8.37 -10.04 -24.61
CA PRO A 20 -8.50 -10.68 -23.30
C PRO A 20 -7.11 -11.18 -22.86
N GLU A 21 -6.72 -10.80 -21.63
CA GLU A 21 -5.48 -11.27 -21.00
C GLU A 21 -5.45 -12.80 -21.05
N PRO A 22 -4.27 -13.44 -21.28
CA PRO A 22 -4.16 -14.89 -21.20
C PRO A 22 -4.58 -15.30 -19.79
N GLU A 23 -5.53 -16.25 -19.71
CA GLU A 23 -5.95 -16.90 -18.47
C GLU A 23 -4.69 -17.41 -17.76
N ASP A 24 -4.39 -16.79 -16.63
CA ASP A 24 -3.29 -17.17 -15.76
C ASP A 24 -3.53 -18.62 -15.33
N ALA A 25 -2.53 -19.47 -15.52
CA ALA A 25 -2.63 -20.88 -15.18
C ALA A 25 -2.97 -20.98 -13.69
N ALA A 26 -4.18 -21.44 -13.41
CA ALA A 26 -4.70 -21.65 -12.08
C ALA A 26 -3.74 -22.52 -11.27
N GLU A 27 -3.16 -21.97 -10.22
CA GLU A 27 -2.64 -22.76 -9.11
C GLU A 27 -3.79 -23.60 -8.54
N PRO A 28 -3.55 -24.82 -8.03
CA PRO A 28 -4.62 -25.73 -7.68
C PRO A 28 -5.53 -25.07 -6.63
N ASP A 29 -6.77 -24.88 -7.06
CA ASP A 29 -7.90 -24.47 -6.25
C ASP A 29 -8.03 -25.43 -5.06
N VAL A 30 -7.53 -25.01 -3.90
CA VAL A 30 -7.90 -25.66 -2.65
C VAL A 30 -9.34 -25.22 -2.40
N ALA A 31 -10.25 -26.01 -2.96
CA ALA A 31 -11.68 -25.86 -2.74
C ALA A 31 -11.93 -25.78 -1.23
N ILE A 32 -12.19 -24.59 -0.72
CA ILE A 32 -12.82 -24.41 0.59
C ILE A 32 -14.23 -25.00 0.39
N PRO A 33 -14.63 -26.04 1.16
CA PRO A 33 -15.95 -26.59 1.03
C PRO A 33 -16.98 -25.47 1.20
N SER A 34 -17.76 -25.21 0.18
CA SER A 34 -18.95 -24.37 0.26
C SER A 34 -20.09 -25.24 0.86
N ASP A 35 -19.95 -25.57 2.14
CA ASP A 35 -21.09 -26.04 2.92
C ASP A 35 -21.86 -24.78 3.33
N ASP A 36 -22.81 -24.43 2.48
CA ASP A 36 -23.83 -23.40 2.70
C ASP A 36 -24.91 -23.92 3.70
N GLU A 37 -24.45 -24.37 4.86
CA GLU A 37 -25.24 -24.35 6.10
C GLU A 37 -24.68 -23.17 6.89
N GLY A 38 -25.41 -22.05 6.90
CA GLY A 38 -25.01 -20.82 7.55
C GLY A 38 -24.54 -21.07 8.98
N ILE A 39 -23.22 -21.24 9.14
CA ILE A 39 -22.59 -21.32 10.46
C ILE A 39 -22.85 -19.96 11.10
N ALA A 40 -23.75 -19.95 12.12
CA ALA A 40 -24.06 -18.74 12.86
C ALA A 40 -22.73 -18.14 13.37
N SER A 41 -22.55 -16.85 13.16
CA SER A 41 -21.38 -16.14 13.69
C SER A 41 -21.31 -16.34 15.19
N LYS A 42 -20.10 -16.60 15.69
CA LYS A 42 -19.79 -16.69 17.12
C LYS A 42 -19.13 -15.40 17.62
N ALA A 43 -19.43 -14.27 16.99
CA ALA A 43 -18.86 -12.99 17.37
C ALA A 43 -19.91 -11.87 17.22
N THR A 44 -19.70 -10.79 17.97
CA THR A 44 -20.52 -9.59 17.98
C THR A 44 -19.65 -8.37 17.79
N PHE A 45 -20.08 -7.43 16.95
CA PHE A 45 -19.47 -6.11 16.87
C PHE A 45 -19.97 -5.25 18.02
N GLU A 46 -19.08 -4.84 18.89
CA GLU A 46 -19.33 -3.92 19.99
C GLU A 46 -18.88 -2.51 19.57
N LEU A 47 -19.83 -1.56 19.58
CA LEU A 47 -19.53 -0.14 19.35
C LEU A 47 -19.46 0.56 20.71
N PHE A 48 -18.42 1.33 20.91
CA PHE A 48 -18.19 2.07 22.15
C PHE A 48 -17.54 3.43 21.87
N GLU A 49 -17.63 4.31 22.86
CA GLU A 49 -16.93 5.59 22.87
C GLU A 49 -15.69 5.43 23.76
N ASP A 50 -14.53 5.79 23.26
CA ASP A 50 -13.28 5.71 24.01
C ASP A 50 -13.08 6.92 24.95
N ASP A 51 -12.04 6.91 25.76
CA ASP A 51 -11.73 7.98 26.71
C ASP A 51 -11.46 9.35 26.06
N ALA A 52 -11.17 9.37 24.76
CA ALA A 52 -11.00 10.60 23.97
C ALA A 52 -12.33 11.14 23.41
N GLY A 53 -13.44 10.41 23.60
CA GLY A 53 -14.74 10.73 23.05
C GLY A 53 -14.90 10.34 21.58
N GLU A 54 -14.07 9.44 21.09
CA GLU A 54 -14.12 8.92 19.73
C GLU A 54 -14.85 7.57 19.70
N TRP A 55 -15.64 7.37 18.67
CA TRP A 55 -16.35 6.11 18.47
C TRP A 55 -15.44 5.06 17.88
N ARG A 56 -15.42 3.87 18.50
CA ARG A 56 -14.68 2.70 18.06
C ARG A 56 -15.59 1.50 17.95
N TRP A 57 -15.13 0.48 17.25
CA TRP A 57 -15.75 -0.85 17.27
C TRP A 57 -14.68 -1.92 17.47
N ARG A 58 -15.10 -3.02 18.07
CA ARG A 58 -14.30 -4.26 18.13
C ARG A 58 -15.21 -5.45 17.81
N LEU A 59 -14.62 -6.50 17.24
CA LEU A 59 -15.28 -7.78 16.97
C LEU A 59 -14.90 -8.74 18.09
N ALA A 60 -15.80 -8.94 19.04
CA ALA A 60 -15.63 -9.82 20.20
C ALA A 60 -16.22 -11.20 19.88
N HIS A 61 -15.41 -12.25 20.03
CA HIS A 61 -15.85 -13.63 19.88
C HIS A 61 -16.49 -14.13 21.19
N ASP A 62 -17.42 -15.09 21.11
CA ASP A 62 -18.17 -15.65 22.26
C ASP A 62 -17.25 -16.22 23.38
N ASN A 63 -15.99 -16.52 23.08
CA ASN A 63 -14.99 -16.94 24.08
C ASN A 63 -14.34 -15.79 24.83
N GLY A 64 -14.74 -14.53 24.54
CA GLY A 64 -14.24 -13.32 25.17
C GLY A 64 -13.01 -12.70 24.48
N ASN A 65 -12.45 -13.32 23.42
CA ASN A 65 -11.33 -12.75 22.67
C ASN A 65 -11.80 -11.66 21.69
N VAL A 66 -11.08 -10.56 21.64
CA VAL A 66 -11.20 -9.59 20.54
C VAL A 66 -10.44 -10.13 19.34
N ILE A 67 -11.14 -10.33 18.23
CA ILE A 67 -10.55 -10.91 17.00
C ILE A 67 -10.31 -9.88 15.91
N GLY A 68 -10.70 -8.61 16.15
CA GLY A 68 -10.43 -7.49 15.29
C GLY A 68 -11.04 -6.21 15.84
N ASP A 69 -10.49 -5.06 15.48
CA ASP A 69 -11.02 -3.76 15.89
C ASP A 69 -10.88 -2.69 14.79
N SER A 70 -11.28 -1.45 15.12
CA SER A 70 -11.24 -0.33 14.18
C SER A 70 -9.87 0.31 14.03
N GLY A 71 -8.91 -0.02 14.91
CA GLY A 71 -7.60 0.64 14.99
C GLY A 71 -7.70 2.14 15.32
N GLU A 72 -8.53 2.85 14.58
CA GLU A 72 -8.73 4.30 14.71
C GLU A 72 -10.09 4.65 15.31
N GLY A 73 -10.17 5.85 15.93
CA GLY A 73 -11.41 6.42 16.44
C GLY A 73 -12.18 7.19 15.36
N TYR A 74 -13.50 7.22 15.46
CA TYR A 74 -14.39 7.96 14.57
C TYR A 74 -15.07 9.10 15.31
N VAL A 75 -15.18 10.25 14.65
CA VAL A 75 -15.85 11.44 15.21
C VAL A 75 -17.35 11.24 15.50
N SER A 76 -17.95 10.16 15.03
CA SER A 76 -19.37 9.83 15.29
C SER A 76 -19.67 8.35 15.19
N LYS A 77 -20.68 7.91 15.93
CA LYS A 77 -21.22 6.55 15.87
C LYS A 77 -21.64 6.13 14.45
N SER A 78 -22.18 7.05 13.66
CA SER A 78 -22.60 6.77 12.28
C SER A 78 -21.40 6.50 11.37
N ASN A 79 -20.26 7.15 11.61
CA ASN A 79 -19.01 6.88 10.88
C ASN A 79 -18.43 5.52 11.27
N ALA A 80 -18.40 5.17 12.55
CA ALA A 80 -18.00 3.86 13.03
C ALA A 80 -18.86 2.73 12.41
N LYS A 81 -20.19 2.90 12.41
CA LYS A 81 -21.12 1.94 11.75
C LYS A 81 -20.87 1.81 10.24
N ARG A 82 -20.57 2.90 9.56
CA ARG A 82 -20.24 2.86 8.11
C ARG A 82 -18.95 2.09 7.86
N ALA A 83 -17.94 2.28 8.71
CA ALA A 83 -16.67 1.53 8.63
C ALA A 83 -16.91 0.04 8.88
N LEU A 84 -17.68 -0.31 9.90
CA LEU A 84 -18.10 -1.68 10.20
C LEU A 84 -18.85 -2.32 9.00
N GLY A 85 -19.73 -1.58 8.35
CA GLY A 85 -20.41 -2.04 7.13
C GLY A 85 -19.44 -2.43 6.02
N ARG A 86 -18.35 -1.65 5.83
CA ARG A 86 -17.29 -1.99 4.85
C ARG A 86 -16.52 -3.25 5.25
N VAL A 87 -16.25 -3.47 6.53
CA VAL A 87 -15.61 -4.71 6.99
C VAL A 87 -16.48 -5.90 6.61
N ARG A 88 -17.78 -5.88 6.92
CA ARG A 88 -18.72 -6.97 6.54
C ARG A 88 -18.76 -7.23 5.03
N GLU A 89 -18.74 -6.16 4.23
CA GLU A 89 -18.81 -6.24 2.77
C GLU A 89 -17.56 -6.88 2.16
N HIS A 90 -16.38 -6.56 2.68
CA HIS A 90 -15.14 -6.91 2.01
C HIS A 90 -14.40 -8.08 2.65
N VAL A 91 -14.59 -8.34 3.95
CA VAL A 91 -13.78 -9.28 4.72
C VAL A 91 -13.82 -10.71 4.18
N ALA A 92 -14.98 -11.18 3.72
CA ALA A 92 -15.13 -12.57 3.26
C ALA A 92 -14.32 -12.86 1.99
N ALA A 93 -14.30 -11.91 1.06
CA ALA A 93 -13.64 -12.03 -0.25
C ALA A 93 -12.20 -11.49 -0.25
N ALA A 94 -11.74 -10.85 0.84
CA ALA A 94 -10.39 -10.30 0.90
C ALA A 94 -9.36 -11.43 1.01
N ASP A 95 -8.39 -11.45 0.09
CA ASP A 95 -7.21 -12.31 0.21
C ASP A 95 -6.22 -11.72 1.21
N TYR A 96 -5.20 -12.48 1.61
CA TYR A 96 -4.12 -11.95 2.40
C TYR A 96 -2.84 -11.85 1.56
N LEU A 97 -2.12 -10.74 1.75
CA LEU A 97 -0.86 -10.46 1.09
C LEU A 97 0.28 -10.65 2.08
N ARG A 98 1.34 -11.32 1.62
CA ARG A 98 2.59 -11.38 2.36
C ARG A 98 3.46 -10.20 1.95
N VAL A 99 3.88 -9.41 2.94
CA VAL A 99 4.90 -8.38 2.78
C VAL A 99 6.18 -8.89 3.43
N ASP A 100 7.27 -9.05 2.66
CA ASP A 100 8.51 -9.67 3.15
C ASP A 100 9.74 -9.22 2.32
N PRO A 101 10.61 -8.35 2.79
CA PRO A 101 10.41 -7.38 3.87
C PRO A 101 9.56 -6.17 3.44
N ALA A 102 9.34 -6.01 2.13
CA ALA A 102 8.52 -4.95 1.56
C ALA A 102 7.82 -5.44 0.28
N ALA A 103 6.75 -4.77 -0.12
CA ALA A 103 6.03 -5.06 -1.35
C ALA A 103 5.40 -3.79 -1.94
N TYR A 104 5.24 -3.76 -3.25
CA TYR A 104 4.42 -2.77 -3.93
C TYR A 104 2.97 -3.24 -3.96
N GLU A 105 2.08 -2.45 -3.43
CA GLU A 105 0.65 -2.64 -3.58
C GLU A 105 0.10 -1.77 -4.70
N LEU A 106 -0.60 -2.38 -5.65
CA LEU A 106 -1.34 -1.67 -6.68
C LEU A 106 -2.81 -1.63 -6.30
N PHE A 107 -3.40 -0.45 -6.33
CA PHE A 107 -4.80 -0.25 -5.93
C PHE A 107 -5.46 0.86 -6.76
N ARG A 108 -6.81 0.91 -6.73
CA ARG A 108 -7.57 2.03 -7.30
C ARG A 108 -7.97 2.98 -6.18
N ASP A 109 -7.66 4.26 -6.37
CA ASP A 109 -8.06 5.32 -5.45
C ASP A 109 -9.56 5.68 -5.56
N THR A 110 -10.00 6.64 -4.78
CA THR A 110 -11.40 7.12 -4.77
C THR A 110 -11.81 7.83 -6.05
N ALA A 111 -10.85 8.34 -6.82
CA ALA A 111 -11.07 8.94 -8.14
C ALA A 111 -11.16 7.89 -9.25
N GLY A 112 -10.88 6.62 -8.93
CA GLY A 112 -10.85 5.51 -9.87
C GLY A 112 -9.54 5.39 -10.64
N GLU A 113 -8.50 6.13 -10.24
CA GLU A 113 -7.17 6.05 -10.82
C GLU A 113 -6.37 4.93 -10.18
N TRP A 114 -5.47 4.33 -10.95
CA TRP A 114 -4.55 3.34 -10.42
C TRP A 114 -3.38 4.03 -9.75
N ARG A 115 -3.02 3.53 -8.55
CA ARG A 115 -1.87 3.98 -7.76
C ARG A 115 -1.08 2.78 -7.28
N TRP A 116 0.13 3.03 -6.86
CA TRP A 116 0.92 2.07 -6.11
C TRP A 116 1.51 2.73 -4.87
N ARG A 117 1.83 1.91 -3.87
CA ARG A 117 2.63 2.28 -2.71
C ARG A 117 3.60 1.15 -2.39
N LEU A 118 4.77 1.48 -1.89
CA LEU A 118 5.75 0.54 -1.35
C LEU A 118 5.51 0.48 0.16
N ILE A 119 5.14 -0.70 0.66
CA ILE A 119 4.92 -0.95 2.09
C ILE A 119 6.01 -1.86 2.63
N HIS A 120 6.41 -1.63 3.87
CA HIS A 120 7.31 -2.49 4.63
C HIS A 120 6.51 -3.45 5.52
N GLU A 121 7.08 -4.58 5.90
CA GLU A 121 6.43 -5.59 6.76
C GLU A 121 5.91 -5.01 8.08
N ASN A 122 6.59 -4.02 8.67
CA ASN A 122 6.12 -3.31 9.86
C ASN A 122 4.90 -2.40 9.60
N GLY A 123 4.35 -2.41 8.39
CA GLY A 123 3.17 -1.64 8.03
C GLY A 123 3.40 -0.21 7.59
N ASN A 124 4.63 0.30 7.63
CA ASN A 124 4.93 1.65 7.19
C ASN A 124 4.91 1.76 5.67
N ILE A 125 4.33 2.84 5.15
CA ILE A 125 4.46 3.21 3.74
C ILE A 125 5.82 3.89 3.57
N LEU A 126 6.65 3.33 2.69
CA LEU A 126 7.99 3.84 2.38
C LEU A 126 7.97 4.84 1.24
N ALA A 127 7.10 4.63 0.26
CA ALA A 127 6.93 5.47 -0.91
C ALA A 127 5.55 5.27 -1.54
N ASP A 128 5.09 6.22 -2.32
CA ASP A 128 3.92 6.07 -3.16
C ASP A 128 4.11 6.67 -4.56
N SER A 129 3.09 6.52 -5.41
CA SER A 129 3.14 6.97 -6.80
C SER A 129 2.97 8.49 -6.96
N GLY A 130 2.57 9.22 -5.89
CA GLY A 130 2.23 10.63 -5.95
C GLY A 130 1.04 10.93 -6.87
N GLU A 131 1.09 10.49 -8.11
CA GLU A 131 0.07 10.70 -9.13
C GLU A 131 -0.66 9.40 -9.49
N GLY A 132 -1.90 9.53 -9.99
CA GLY A 132 -2.70 8.41 -10.46
C GLY A 132 -2.39 8.02 -11.89
N TYR A 133 -2.50 6.74 -12.20
CA TYR A 133 -2.34 6.18 -13.54
C TYR A 133 -3.70 5.82 -14.14
N SER A 134 -3.84 5.99 -15.45
CA SER A 134 -5.09 5.67 -16.16
C SER A 134 -5.37 4.16 -16.27
N SER A 135 -4.38 3.30 -16.04
CA SER A 135 -4.53 1.84 -16.08
C SER A 135 -3.58 1.13 -15.12
N ARG A 136 -3.94 -0.11 -14.74
CA ARG A 136 -3.11 -1.02 -13.95
C ARG A 136 -1.76 -1.26 -14.59
N SER A 137 -1.72 -1.48 -15.89
CA SER A 137 -0.47 -1.70 -16.65
C SER A 137 0.47 -0.50 -16.52
N LYS A 138 -0.05 0.74 -16.59
CA LYS A 138 0.76 1.95 -16.40
C LYS A 138 1.26 2.08 -14.96
N ALA A 139 0.46 1.73 -13.96
CA ALA A 139 0.92 1.71 -12.57
C ALA A 139 2.04 0.68 -12.36
N ARG A 140 1.94 -0.52 -12.97
CA ARG A 140 3.03 -1.51 -12.98
C ARG A 140 4.29 -0.98 -13.67
N GLN A 141 4.17 -0.30 -14.81
CA GLN A 141 5.30 0.37 -15.46
C GLN A 141 5.93 1.44 -14.57
N GLY A 142 5.13 2.15 -13.76
CA GLY A 142 5.60 3.07 -12.73
C GLY A 142 6.47 2.34 -11.69
N VAL A 143 6.00 1.21 -11.16
CA VAL A 143 6.77 0.36 -10.25
C VAL A 143 8.09 -0.08 -10.88
N GLU A 144 8.09 -0.59 -12.12
CA GLU A 144 9.31 -1.00 -12.81
C GLU A 144 10.29 0.17 -13.04
N SER A 145 9.74 1.38 -13.27
CA SER A 145 10.57 2.59 -13.36
C SER A 145 11.26 2.90 -12.04
N VAL A 146 10.58 2.75 -10.91
CA VAL A 146 11.20 2.92 -9.58
C VAL A 146 12.27 1.85 -9.34
N ARG A 147 11.94 0.58 -9.49
CA ARG A 147 12.89 -0.54 -9.33
C ARG A 147 14.19 -0.33 -10.10
N SER A 148 14.07 0.11 -11.35
CA SER A 148 15.21 0.26 -12.25
C SER A 148 16.08 1.48 -11.97
N ASN A 149 15.59 2.46 -11.23
CA ASN A 149 16.27 3.75 -11.08
C ASN A 149 16.62 4.11 -9.62
N VAL A 150 15.97 3.48 -8.64
CA VAL A 150 16.05 3.91 -7.24
C VAL A 150 17.43 3.68 -6.61
N SER A 151 18.09 2.58 -6.94
CA SER A 151 19.40 2.20 -6.33
C SER A 151 20.50 3.22 -6.63
N ASP A 152 20.58 3.66 -7.88
CA ASP A 152 21.65 4.54 -8.38
C ASP A 152 21.26 6.03 -8.39
N ALA A 153 20.03 6.37 -7.98
CA ALA A 153 19.55 7.74 -7.98
C ALA A 153 20.40 8.64 -7.06
N SER A 154 20.84 9.79 -7.57
CA SER A 154 21.51 10.81 -6.75
C SER A 154 20.53 11.46 -5.75
N VAL A 155 21.04 12.18 -4.76
CA VAL A 155 20.22 12.99 -3.84
C VAL A 155 20.59 14.44 -3.97
N THR A 156 19.59 15.33 -4.10
CA THR A 156 19.77 16.78 -4.14
C THR A 156 18.81 17.42 -3.16
N ASP A 157 19.33 18.39 -2.37
CA ASP A 157 18.54 19.25 -1.50
C ASP A 157 18.12 20.50 -2.27
N LEU A 158 16.84 20.73 -2.42
CA LEU A 158 16.34 21.90 -3.16
C LEU A 158 16.42 23.19 -2.32
N ASP A 159 16.37 23.08 -1.01
CA ASP A 159 16.41 24.23 -0.08
C ASP A 159 17.81 24.84 0.03
N GLU A 160 18.86 24.11 -0.35
CA GLU A 160 20.26 24.58 -0.30
C GLU A 160 20.75 25.18 -1.63
N ALA A 161 19.94 25.15 -2.69
CA ALA A 161 20.32 25.58 -4.02
C ALA A 161 20.43 27.12 -4.20
N GLU A 162 20.13 27.94 -3.19
CA GLU A 162 20.29 29.40 -3.24
C GLU A 162 21.61 29.92 -2.61
N GLY A 163 22.49 29.06 -2.15
CA GLY A 163 23.77 29.50 -1.55
C GLY A 163 24.89 28.48 -1.76
N ASP A 164 25.85 28.84 -2.59
CA ASP A 164 27.16 28.21 -2.81
C ASP A 164 27.12 26.74 -3.29
N VAL A 165 27.38 26.56 -4.56
CA VAL A 165 27.82 25.31 -5.19
C VAL A 165 29.19 24.94 -4.60
N ALA A 166 29.23 24.33 -3.41
CA ALA A 166 30.36 23.55 -2.96
C ALA A 166 30.19 22.16 -3.55
N ASP A 167 30.88 21.90 -4.66
CA ASP A 167 31.13 20.60 -5.25
C ASP A 167 31.78 19.67 -4.19
N GLU A 168 30.98 19.07 -3.34
CA GLU A 168 31.38 17.89 -2.57
C GLU A 168 31.23 16.69 -3.50
N GLY A 169 32.34 16.31 -4.15
CA GLY A 169 32.54 15.24 -5.12
C GLY A 169 31.74 13.95 -4.87
N GLY A 170 30.45 13.96 -5.22
CA GLY A 170 29.69 12.76 -5.50
C GLY A 170 29.92 12.39 -6.94
N GLU A 171 30.40 11.18 -7.22
CA GLU A 171 30.55 10.64 -8.56
C GLU A 171 29.30 10.94 -9.38
N THR A 172 29.42 11.83 -10.36
CA THR A 172 28.39 12.09 -11.38
C THR A 172 28.34 10.90 -12.34
N GLY A 173 27.96 9.73 -11.83
CA GLY A 173 27.39 8.70 -12.64
C GLY A 173 26.13 9.28 -13.29
N SER A 174 25.98 9.11 -14.60
CA SER A 174 24.80 9.53 -15.34
C SER A 174 23.57 8.74 -14.83
N THR A 175 23.03 9.14 -13.68
CA THR A 175 21.84 8.53 -13.08
C THR A 175 20.61 8.95 -13.85
N ASN A 176 19.70 8.02 -14.10
CA ASN A 176 18.46 8.31 -14.81
C ASN A 176 17.41 8.99 -13.91
N ALA A 177 17.65 9.03 -12.59
CA ALA A 177 16.74 9.64 -11.63
C ALA A 177 17.51 10.31 -10.47
N THR A 178 16.85 11.25 -9.81
CA THR A 178 17.37 12.00 -8.66
C THR A 178 16.31 12.08 -7.58
N PHE A 179 16.66 11.76 -6.35
CA PHE A 179 15.88 12.11 -5.18
C PHE A 179 16.03 13.61 -4.90
N GLU A 180 14.97 14.36 -5.04
CA GLU A 180 14.89 15.77 -4.65
C GLU A 180 14.27 15.84 -3.26
N ARG A 181 15.03 16.32 -2.28
CA ARG A 181 14.56 16.54 -0.91
C ARG A 181 14.29 18.03 -0.71
N TYR A 182 13.19 18.37 -0.05
CA TYR A 182 12.74 19.75 0.16
C TYR A 182 11.90 19.87 1.42
N GLU A 183 11.81 21.08 1.95
CA GLU A 183 10.88 21.44 3.02
C GLU A 183 9.56 21.93 2.40
N ASP A 184 8.43 21.43 2.85
CA ASP A 184 7.13 21.88 2.36
C ASP A 184 6.62 23.12 3.11
N ASN A 185 5.47 23.64 2.68
CA ASN A 185 4.88 24.85 3.28
C ASN A 185 4.47 24.68 4.76
N ALA A 186 4.38 23.46 5.26
CA ALA A 186 4.08 23.13 6.65
C ALA A 186 5.35 23.03 7.51
N GLY A 187 6.54 23.14 6.90
CA GLY A 187 7.83 22.97 7.57
C GLY A 187 8.23 21.53 7.75
N GLU A 188 7.64 20.62 6.96
CA GLU A 188 7.96 19.20 6.97
C GLU A 188 8.90 18.85 5.81
N TYR A 189 9.85 17.98 6.07
CA TYR A 189 10.77 17.48 5.05
C TYR A 189 10.11 16.41 4.23
N ARG A 190 10.16 16.58 2.90
CA ARG A 190 9.65 15.60 1.92
C ARG A 190 10.74 15.24 0.93
N TRP A 191 10.52 14.15 0.21
CA TRP A 191 11.33 13.79 -0.94
C TRP A 191 10.44 13.32 -2.09
N ARG A 192 10.96 13.47 -3.31
CA ARG A 192 10.41 12.87 -4.52
C ARG A 192 11.52 12.33 -5.38
N LEU A 193 11.25 11.24 -6.09
CA LEU A 193 12.16 10.66 -7.07
C LEU A 193 11.78 11.16 -8.45
N ARG A 194 12.62 12.02 -9.01
CA ARG A 194 12.41 12.60 -10.35
C ARG A 194 13.27 11.87 -11.37
N HIS A 195 12.67 11.35 -12.42
CA HIS A 195 13.36 10.80 -13.58
C HIS A 195 13.87 11.93 -14.47
N ARG A 196 14.97 11.67 -15.22
CA ARG A 196 15.62 12.66 -16.11
C ARG A 196 14.69 13.28 -17.19
N ASN A 197 13.59 12.63 -17.52
CA ASN A 197 12.57 13.17 -18.43
C ASN A 197 11.65 14.20 -17.77
N GLY A 198 11.86 14.49 -16.47
CA GLY A 198 11.09 15.44 -15.68
C GLY A 198 9.91 14.84 -14.91
N ASN A 199 9.55 13.58 -15.14
CA ASN A 199 8.44 12.94 -14.43
C ASN A 199 8.85 12.60 -12.99
N ILE A 200 7.94 12.82 -12.04
CA ILE A 200 8.03 12.30 -10.68
C ILE A 200 7.54 10.84 -10.75
N ILE A 201 8.39 9.91 -10.34
CA ILE A 201 8.11 8.48 -10.40
C ILE A 201 7.83 7.87 -9.02
N ALA A 202 8.16 8.57 -7.94
CA ALA A 202 7.80 8.25 -6.56
C ALA A 202 7.89 9.48 -5.68
N ASP A 203 7.20 9.47 -4.55
CA ASP A 203 7.36 10.47 -3.48
C ASP A 203 7.20 9.87 -2.07
N SER A 204 7.38 10.71 -1.05
CA SER A 204 7.30 10.28 0.35
C SER A 204 5.87 10.12 0.86
N GLY A 205 4.85 10.59 0.09
CA GLY A 205 3.46 10.66 0.58
C GLY A 205 3.28 11.54 1.81
N GLU A 206 4.05 11.29 2.84
CA GLU A 206 4.02 12.00 4.13
C GLU A 206 5.24 12.90 4.32
N GLY A 207 5.10 13.92 5.20
CA GLY A 207 6.18 14.78 5.62
C GLY A 207 6.92 14.23 6.85
N TYR A 208 8.20 14.55 6.95
CA TYR A 208 9.06 14.17 8.08
C TYR A 208 9.40 15.42 8.91
N THR A 209 9.43 15.25 10.21
CA THR A 209 9.78 16.35 11.15
C THR A 209 11.26 16.73 11.13
N ALA A 210 12.12 15.88 10.54
CA ALA A 210 13.56 16.11 10.44
C ALA A 210 14.12 15.70 9.08
N LYS A 211 15.09 16.47 8.59
CA LYS A 211 15.81 16.21 7.33
C LYS A 211 16.51 14.84 7.33
N SER A 212 17.04 14.41 8.50
CA SER A 212 17.62 13.07 8.67
C SER A 212 16.62 11.96 8.48
N SER A 213 15.38 12.13 8.96
CA SER A 213 14.31 11.12 8.81
C SER A 213 13.90 10.96 7.34
N ALA A 214 13.84 12.07 6.58
CA ALA A 214 13.60 12.01 5.14
C ALA A 214 14.75 11.30 4.39
N LYS A 215 16.01 11.48 4.86
CA LYS A 215 17.17 10.76 4.32
C LYS A 215 17.05 9.25 4.61
N ASP A 216 16.76 8.89 5.85
CA ASP A 216 16.62 7.48 6.25
C ASP A 216 15.48 6.78 5.47
N ALA A 217 14.42 7.52 5.14
CA ALA A 217 13.34 7.02 4.28
C ALA A 217 13.82 6.76 2.85
N ILE A 218 14.61 7.66 2.25
CA ILE A 218 15.24 7.45 0.94
C ILE A 218 16.12 6.19 0.97
N ASP A 219 16.93 6.02 2.02
CA ASP A 219 17.83 4.87 2.14
C ASP A 219 17.04 3.56 2.20
N ARG A 220 15.88 3.52 2.90
CA ARG A 220 14.98 2.36 2.91
C ARG A 220 14.36 2.07 1.55
N VAL A 221 13.94 3.10 0.81
CA VAL A 221 13.39 2.90 -0.54
C VAL A 221 14.45 2.34 -1.49
N ARG A 222 15.72 2.74 -1.36
CA ARG A 222 16.84 2.16 -2.09
C ARG A 222 17.11 0.71 -1.72
N GLU A 223 16.98 0.39 -0.45
CA GLU A 223 17.24 -0.96 0.07
C GLU A 223 16.16 -1.94 -0.38
N TYR A 224 14.89 -1.58 -0.24
CA TYR A 224 13.78 -2.52 -0.45
C TYR A 224 13.13 -2.41 -1.84
N GLY A 225 13.09 -1.20 -2.42
CA GLY A 225 12.36 -0.95 -3.66
C GLY A 225 12.77 -1.81 -4.86
N PRO A 226 14.06 -2.12 -5.10
CA PRO A 226 14.49 -2.92 -6.26
C PRO A 226 13.92 -4.33 -6.28
N GLU A 227 13.86 -5.00 -5.14
CA GLU A 227 13.53 -6.43 -5.01
C GLU A 227 12.10 -6.69 -4.52
N ALA A 228 11.37 -5.65 -4.11
CA ALA A 228 10.02 -5.80 -3.59
C ALA A 228 9.05 -6.32 -4.65
N ASP A 229 8.26 -7.34 -4.31
CA ASP A 229 7.21 -7.86 -5.18
C ASP A 229 6.08 -6.85 -5.40
N ALA A 230 5.36 -6.97 -6.51
CA ALA A 230 4.20 -6.14 -6.80
C ALA A 230 2.92 -6.97 -6.63
N LEU A 231 2.07 -6.55 -5.71
CA LEU A 231 0.85 -7.24 -5.31
C LEU A 231 -0.38 -6.41 -5.71
N ASP A 232 -1.42 -7.07 -6.20
CA ASP A 232 -2.68 -6.40 -6.50
C ASP A 232 -3.64 -6.48 -5.32
N VAL A 233 -4.12 -5.32 -4.88
CA VAL A 233 -5.19 -5.22 -3.91
C VAL A 233 -6.52 -5.11 -4.66
N GLY A 234 -7.38 -6.12 -4.56
CA GLY A 234 -8.73 -6.12 -5.13
C GLY A 234 -9.60 -5.02 -4.51
N ASN A 235 -10.76 -5.33 -3.94
CA ASN A 235 -11.55 -4.36 -3.18
C ASN A 235 -10.94 -4.09 -1.80
N ALA A 236 -10.41 -5.12 -1.16
CA ALA A 236 -9.64 -5.08 0.07
C ALA A 236 -8.74 -6.30 0.16
N ALA A 237 -7.68 -6.22 0.94
CA ALA A 237 -6.78 -7.33 1.23
C ALA A 237 -6.29 -7.25 2.68
N PHE A 238 -6.06 -8.42 3.28
CA PHE A 238 -5.36 -8.50 4.55
C PHE A 238 -3.85 -8.42 4.32
N GLU A 239 -3.19 -7.52 5.00
CA GLU A 239 -1.74 -7.48 5.11
C GLU A 239 -1.33 -8.13 6.43
N ILE A 240 -0.43 -9.12 6.37
CA ILE A 240 0.12 -9.78 7.56
C ILE A 240 1.58 -9.35 7.68
N TYR A 241 1.93 -8.74 8.79
CA TYR A 241 3.24 -8.12 9.02
C TYR A 241 3.71 -8.34 10.46
N GLU A 242 5.01 -8.16 10.70
CA GLU A 242 5.62 -8.13 12.02
C GLU A 242 5.77 -6.66 12.46
N ASP A 243 5.36 -6.34 13.68
CA ASP A 243 5.44 -4.98 14.19
C ASP A 243 6.80 -4.70 14.87
N ALA A 244 6.99 -3.47 15.33
CA ALA A 244 8.23 -3.05 15.99
C ALA A 244 8.51 -3.73 17.34
N ALA A 245 7.57 -4.51 17.87
CA ALA A 245 7.70 -5.31 19.08
C ALA A 245 7.95 -6.80 18.79
N ASP A 246 8.26 -7.15 17.54
CA ASP A 246 8.43 -8.51 17.04
C ASP A 246 7.15 -9.37 17.22
N GLU A 247 5.98 -8.71 17.18
CA GLU A 247 4.67 -9.38 17.19
C GLU A 247 4.06 -9.39 15.81
N TRP A 248 3.44 -10.51 15.42
CA TRP A 248 2.73 -10.64 14.18
C TRP A 248 1.36 -9.97 14.29
N ARG A 249 1.00 -9.17 13.29
CA ARG A 249 -0.28 -8.47 13.19
C ARG A 249 -0.88 -8.65 11.82
N TRP A 250 -2.17 -8.39 11.73
CA TRP A 250 -2.83 -8.22 10.45
C TRP A 250 -3.62 -6.90 10.44
N ARG A 251 -3.79 -6.35 9.24
CA ARG A 251 -4.72 -5.26 8.99
C ARG A 251 -5.48 -5.53 7.68
N LEU A 252 -6.73 -5.13 7.62
CA LEU A 252 -7.55 -5.17 6.41
C LEU A 252 -7.47 -3.79 5.76
N ARG A 253 -6.85 -3.73 4.61
CA ARG A 253 -6.69 -2.51 3.84
C ARG A 253 -7.64 -2.51 2.65
N HIS A 254 -8.42 -1.44 2.50
CA HIS A 254 -9.26 -1.20 1.35
C HIS A 254 -8.43 -0.65 0.18
N ARG A 255 -8.87 -0.91 -1.05
CA ARG A 255 -8.19 -0.47 -2.29
C ARG A 255 -7.85 1.03 -2.35
N ASN A 256 -8.60 1.88 -1.65
CA ASN A 256 -8.30 3.32 -1.58
C ASN A 256 -7.17 3.68 -0.60
N GLY A 257 -6.48 2.69 -0.04
CA GLY A 257 -5.38 2.89 0.89
C GLY A 257 -5.77 2.92 2.37
N ASN A 258 -7.04 3.07 2.71
CA ASN A 258 -7.47 3.17 4.11
C ASN A 258 -7.43 1.81 4.80
N ILE A 259 -6.94 1.77 6.03
CA ILE A 259 -7.11 0.64 6.94
C ILE A 259 -8.57 0.67 7.42
N VAL A 260 -9.27 -0.45 7.28
CA VAL A 260 -10.67 -0.57 7.69
C VAL A 260 -10.86 -1.47 8.91
N ALA A 261 -9.87 -2.29 9.23
CA ALA A 261 -9.79 -3.11 10.44
C ALA A 261 -8.35 -3.52 10.71
N ASP A 262 -8.03 -3.84 11.95
CA ASP A 262 -6.77 -4.48 12.33
C ASP A 262 -6.93 -5.53 13.44
N SER A 263 -5.82 -6.16 13.84
CA SER A 263 -5.84 -7.22 14.85
C SER A 263 -5.98 -6.71 16.29
N GLY A 264 -5.81 -5.39 16.51
CA GLY A 264 -5.75 -4.81 17.85
C GLY A 264 -4.58 -5.33 18.69
N GLU A 265 -4.44 -6.64 18.80
CA GLU A 265 -3.38 -7.32 19.56
C GLU A 265 -2.40 -8.04 18.64
N GLY A 266 -1.16 -8.23 19.11
CA GLY A 266 -0.12 -8.97 18.41
C GLY A 266 -0.25 -10.48 18.62
N TYR A 267 0.17 -11.24 17.63
CA TYR A 267 0.26 -12.68 17.66
C TYR A 267 1.71 -13.13 17.82
N THR A 268 1.94 -14.24 18.48
CA THR A 268 3.28 -14.81 18.71
C THR A 268 3.90 -15.46 17.46
N SER A 269 3.12 -15.64 16.40
CA SER A 269 3.59 -16.19 15.13
C SER A 269 2.72 -15.75 13.95
N ARG A 270 3.32 -15.77 12.75
CA ARG A 270 2.61 -15.52 11.49
C ARG A 270 1.42 -16.48 11.30
N ALA A 271 1.60 -17.76 11.63
CA ALA A 271 0.52 -18.74 11.51
C ALA A 271 -0.67 -18.37 12.41
N ALA A 272 -0.43 -17.90 13.63
CA ALA A 272 -1.48 -17.44 14.53
C ALA A 272 -2.20 -16.19 13.98
N ALA A 273 -1.49 -15.26 13.33
CA ALA A 273 -2.10 -14.12 12.66
C ALA A 273 -2.99 -14.56 11.48
N VAL A 274 -2.57 -15.55 10.67
CA VAL A 274 -3.39 -16.15 9.59
C VAL A 274 -4.65 -16.80 10.15
N ASP A 275 -4.54 -17.52 11.28
CA ASP A 275 -5.70 -18.09 11.97
C ASP A 275 -6.65 -16.99 12.47
N GLY A 276 -6.11 -15.86 12.94
CA GLY A 276 -6.86 -14.66 13.28
C GLY A 276 -7.65 -14.11 12.08
N VAL A 277 -7.01 -13.93 10.94
CA VAL A 277 -7.65 -13.53 9.67
C VAL A 277 -8.78 -14.52 9.32
N THR A 278 -8.52 -15.82 9.40
CA THR A 278 -9.52 -16.87 9.12
C THR A 278 -10.73 -16.75 10.06
N SER A 279 -10.49 -16.45 11.35
CA SER A 279 -11.56 -16.24 12.33
C SER A 279 -12.40 -15.01 11.98
N VAL A 280 -11.79 -13.91 11.61
CA VAL A 280 -12.50 -12.68 11.20
C VAL A 280 -13.31 -12.91 9.93
N LYS A 281 -12.74 -13.54 8.90
CA LYS A 281 -13.44 -13.88 7.65
C LYS A 281 -14.69 -14.72 7.89
N ARG A 282 -14.61 -15.67 8.83
CA ARG A 282 -15.74 -16.56 9.18
C ARG A 282 -16.83 -15.84 9.95
N ASN A 283 -16.46 -14.97 10.89
CA ASN A 283 -17.39 -14.44 11.88
C ASN A 283 -17.96 -13.07 11.52
N ALA A 284 -17.15 -12.16 10.94
CA ALA A 284 -17.57 -10.78 10.71
C ALA A 284 -18.79 -10.60 9.79
N PRO A 285 -18.97 -11.39 8.69
CA PRO A 285 -20.14 -11.21 7.82
C PRO A 285 -21.47 -11.38 8.54
N GLY A 286 -21.58 -12.35 9.44
CA GLY A 286 -22.82 -12.69 10.17
C GLY A 286 -22.86 -12.20 11.61
N ALA A 287 -21.88 -11.43 12.06
CA ALA A 287 -21.79 -10.96 13.44
C ALA A 287 -22.96 -10.02 13.81
N GLY A 288 -23.48 -10.18 15.01
CA GLY A 288 -24.40 -9.23 15.61
C GLY A 288 -23.77 -7.84 15.81
N GLU A 289 -24.56 -6.86 16.24
CA GLU A 289 -24.08 -5.51 16.54
C GLU A 289 -24.72 -5.03 17.82
N GLU A 290 -23.92 -4.55 18.75
CA GLU A 290 -24.42 -3.91 19.98
C GLU A 290 -23.61 -2.64 20.31
N THR A 291 -24.13 -1.84 21.22
CA THR A 291 -23.43 -0.67 21.77
C THR A 291 -23.22 -0.92 23.25
N VAL A 292 -21.99 -0.85 23.69
CA VAL A 292 -21.56 -1.10 25.06
C VAL A 292 -21.05 0.16 25.72
#